data_a13932713266b185f9fa2eed231bc18b
#
_entry.id   a13932713266b185f9fa2eed231bc18b
#
_cell.length_a   1.000
_cell.length_b   1.000
_cell.length_c   1.000
_cell.angle_alpha   90.00
_cell.angle_beta   90.00
_cell.angle_gamma   90.00
#
_symmetry.space_group_name_H-M   'P 1'
#
loop_
_entity.id
_entity.type
_entity.pdbx_description
1 polymer ?
#
loop_
_entity_poly.entity_id
_entity_poly.type
_entity_poly.pdbx_seq_one_letter_code
_entity_poly.pdbx_strand_id
1 'polypeptide(L)'
;MENADKKKLDEIIKRYQGEEGFLIQLLXXXXAIKELSLRTGIPVSRIFRVASFYKAMSLTPVGRHKVSVCMGTACQVRGAQRLLDATESRLGIKAGQTTKDLNFTLNRVNCLGCCAIGPVMVADDTYHGRADASAAEKILKQIAAD
;
A
#
# COMPACT_ATOMS: atom_id res chain seq x y z
N MET A 1 -16.32 -6.64 6.71
CA MET A 1 -16.64 -6.24 5.31
C MET A 1 -17.97 -5.50 5.29
N GLU A 2 -17.94 -4.26 4.88
CA GLU A 2 -19.15 -3.45 4.79
C GLU A 2 -20.04 -3.91 3.62
N ASN A 3 -21.32 -3.66 3.73
CA ASN A 3 -22.34 -4.09 2.75
C ASN A 3 -22.08 -3.53 1.33
N ALA A 4 -21.45 -2.35 1.26
CA ALA A 4 -21.06 -1.71 -0.01
C ALA A 4 -19.99 -2.52 -0.78
N ASP A 5 -19.04 -3.13 -0.06
CA ASP A 5 -17.98 -3.94 -0.68
C ASP A 5 -18.52 -5.24 -1.26
N LYS A 6 -19.53 -5.82 -0.61
CA LYS A 6 -20.20 -7.04 -1.11
C LYS A 6 -20.93 -6.78 -2.43
N LYS A 7 -21.63 -5.67 -2.55
CA LYS A 7 -22.35 -5.30 -3.79
C LYS A 7 -21.37 -5.06 -4.95
N LYS A 8 -20.29 -4.32 -4.70
CA LYS A 8 -19.25 -4.10 -5.70
C LYS A 8 -18.64 -5.42 -6.18
N LEU A 9 -18.38 -6.34 -5.25
CA LEU A 9 -17.84 -7.65 -5.59
C LEU A 9 -18.79 -8.45 -6.49
N ASP A 10 -20.10 -8.44 -6.18
CA ASP A 10 -21.10 -9.13 -7.00
C ASP A 10 -21.19 -8.53 -8.41
N GLU A 11 -21.13 -7.21 -8.55
CA GLU A 11 -21.14 -6.52 -9.84
C GLU A 11 -19.92 -6.91 -10.68
N ILE A 12 -18.74 -6.94 -10.06
CA ILE A 12 -17.49 -7.31 -10.76
C ILE A 12 -17.54 -8.78 -11.19
N ILE A 13 -18.02 -9.68 -10.33
CA ILE A 13 -18.16 -11.09 -10.67
C ILE A 13 -19.07 -11.27 -11.90
N LYS A 14 -20.23 -10.60 -11.90
CA LYS A 14 -21.19 -10.65 -13.02
C LYS A 14 -20.57 -10.12 -14.32
N ARG A 15 -19.82 -9.01 -14.23
CA ARG A 15 -19.26 -8.33 -15.39
C ARG A 15 -18.13 -9.14 -16.07
N TYR A 16 -17.30 -9.83 -15.30
CA TYR A 16 -16.08 -10.47 -15.79
C TYR A 16 -16.10 -12.00 -15.71
N GLN A 17 -17.25 -12.59 -15.41
CA GLN A 17 -17.39 -14.04 -15.28
C GLN A 17 -17.09 -14.71 -16.63
N GLY A 18 -16.05 -15.52 -16.68
CA GLY A 18 -15.61 -16.24 -17.89
C GLY A 18 -14.42 -15.64 -18.61
N GLU A 19 -13.91 -14.47 -18.21
CA GLU A 19 -12.72 -13.89 -18.82
C GLU A 19 -11.44 -14.32 -18.08
N GLU A 20 -10.40 -14.66 -18.84
CA GLU A 20 -9.07 -14.90 -18.27
C GLU A 20 -8.53 -13.59 -17.66
N GLY A 21 -8.02 -13.65 -16.47
CA GLY A 21 -7.47 -12.48 -15.80
C GLY A 21 -8.44 -11.73 -14.87
N PHE A 22 -9.73 -12.07 -14.89
CA PHE A 22 -10.72 -11.42 -14.02
C PHE A 22 -10.35 -11.53 -12.53
N LEU A 23 -9.61 -12.56 -12.17
CA LEU A 23 -9.16 -12.79 -10.79
C LEU A 23 -8.32 -11.63 -10.24
N ILE A 24 -7.49 -11.01 -11.08
CA ILE A 24 -6.67 -9.85 -10.69
C ILE A 24 -7.58 -8.67 -10.31
N GLN A 25 -8.62 -8.43 -11.08
CA GLN A 25 -9.57 -7.35 -10.84
C GLN A 25 -10.42 -7.60 -9.59
N LEU A 26 -10.81 -8.82 -9.34
CA LEU A 26 -11.54 -9.22 -8.13
C LEU A 26 -10.68 -9.04 -6.86
N LEU A 27 -9.43 -9.35 -6.92
CA LEU A 27 -8.52 -9.20 -5.79
C LEU A 27 -8.25 -7.75 -5.39
N UNK A 28 -8.37 -7.11 -6.19
CA UNK A 28 -8.20 -5.73 -5.99
C UNK A 28 -9.32 -5.12 -5.21
N UNK A 29 -10.33 -5.80 -5.22
CA UNK A 29 -11.42 -5.28 -4.53
C UNK A 29 -11.64 -5.95 -3.20
N UNK A 30 -11.21 -6.78 -3.16
CA UNK A 30 -11.29 -7.21 -2.04
C UNK A 30 -11.06 -8.28 -1.41
N UNK A 31 -10.43 -8.27 -1.23
CA UNK A 31 -10.43 -9.00 -0.82
C UNK A 31 -10.31 -10.08 -0.08
N ALA A 32 -11.28 -10.43 0.34
CA ALA A 32 -11.24 -11.62 1.18
C ALA A 32 -11.13 -12.86 0.30
N ILE A 33 -9.98 -13.46 0.27
CA ILE A 33 -9.65 -14.63 -0.57
C ILE A 33 -10.67 -15.77 -0.36
N LYS A 34 -11.08 -16.01 0.88
CA LYS A 34 -12.07 -17.05 1.21
C LYS A 34 -13.43 -16.75 0.58
N GLU A 35 -13.90 -15.52 0.72
CA GLU A 35 -15.18 -15.07 0.15
C GLU A 35 -15.16 -15.17 -1.38
N LEU A 36 -14.04 -14.77 -1.97
CA LEU A 36 -13.85 -14.86 -3.41
C LEU A 36 -13.90 -16.32 -3.89
N SER A 37 -13.23 -17.21 -3.19
CA SER A 37 -13.23 -18.65 -3.50
C SER A 37 -14.64 -19.24 -3.43
N LEU A 38 -15.40 -18.88 -2.39
CA LEU A 38 -16.78 -19.35 -2.22
C LEU A 38 -17.70 -18.89 -3.34
N ARG A 39 -17.55 -17.65 -3.81
CA ARG A 39 -18.41 -17.06 -4.82
C ARG A 39 -18.06 -17.48 -6.26
N THR A 40 -16.78 -17.67 -6.53
CA THR A 40 -16.30 -17.98 -7.89
C THR A 40 -16.05 -19.48 -8.12
N GLY A 41 -15.96 -20.28 -7.07
CA GLY A 41 -15.59 -21.69 -7.14
C GLY A 41 -14.10 -21.90 -7.41
N ILE A 42 -13.30 -20.83 -7.50
CA ILE A 42 -11.86 -20.92 -7.75
C ILE A 42 -11.15 -21.37 -6.46
N PRO A 43 -10.27 -22.38 -6.52
CA PRO A 43 -9.56 -22.83 -5.31
C PRO A 43 -8.75 -21.70 -4.67
N VAL A 44 -8.77 -21.66 -3.33
CA VAL A 44 -8.01 -20.69 -2.51
C VAL A 44 -6.54 -20.64 -2.93
N SER A 45 -5.94 -21.79 -3.23
CA SER A 45 -4.53 -21.89 -3.64
C SER A 45 -4.24 -21.11 -4.93
N ARG A 46 -5.16 -21.13 -5.89
CA ARG A 46 -5.02 -20.39 -7.16
C ARG A 46 -5.13 -18.87 -6.90
N ILE A 47 -6.11 -18.46 -6.09
CA ILE A 47 -6.31 -17.06 -5.72
C ILE A 47 -5.08 -16.54 -4.96
N PHE A 48 -4.60 -17.31 -3.97
CA PHE A 48 -3.43 -16.96 -3.17
C PHE A 48 -2.18 -16.80 -4.05
N ARG A 49 -1.98 -17.70 -5.01
CA ARG A 49 -0.83 -17.65 -5.93
C ARG A 49 -0.84 -16.35 -6.76
N VAL A 50 -2.00 -15.93 -7.27
CA VAL A 50 -2.15 -14.68 -8.01
C VAL A 50 -1.90 -13.48 -7.08
N ALA A 51 -2.52 -13.48 -5.90
CA ALA A 51 -2.38 -12.39 -4.94
C ALA A 51 -0.93 -12.22 -4.46
N SER A 52 -0.19 -13.31 -4.27
CA SER A 52 1.22 -13.25 -3.83
C SER A 52 2.18 -12.84 -4.94
N PHE A 53 1.83 -13.08 -6.20
CA PHE A 53 2.66 -12.70 -7.35
C PHE A 53 2.66 -11.19 -7.59
N TYR A 54 1.52 -10.54 -7.43
CA TYR A 54 1.39 -9.11 -7.73
C TYR A 54 1.67 -8.26 -6.49
N LYS A 55 2.74 -7.48 -6.52
CA LYS A 55 3.19 -6.62 -5.41
C LYS A 55 2.15 -5.55 -5.02
N ALA A 56 1.25 -5.19 -5.95
CA ALA A 56 0.16 -4.25 -5.67
C ALA A 56 -0.88 -4.82 -4.70
N MET A 57 -0.90 -6.14 -4.54
CA MET A 57 -1.85 -6.82 -3.65
C MET A 57 -1.19 -7.11 -2.31
N SER A 58 -1.85 -6.73 -1.22
CA SER A 58 -1.37 -7.03 0.12
C SER A 58 -2.14 -8.20 0.71
N LEU A 59 -1.40 -9.19 1.22
CA LEU A 59 -1.98 -10.32 1.95
C LEU A 59 -2.02 -10.06 3.46
N THR A 60 -1.47 -8.92 3.88
CA THR A 60 -1.48 -8.47 5.27
C THR A 60 -2.34 -7.20 5.38
N PRO A 61 -2.93 -6.95 6.56
CA PRO A 61 -3.68 -5.71 6.74
C PRO A 61 -2.84 -4.48 6.41
N VAL A 62 -3.44 -3.57 5.67
CA VAL A 62 -2.81 -2.31 5.26
C VAL A 62 -3.51 -1.19 6.05
N GLY A 63 -2.74 -0.22 6.50
CA GLY A 63 -3.26 0.93 7.22
C GLY A 63 -4.05 1.86 6.30
N ARG A 64 -4.85 2.72 6.93
CA ARG A 64 -5.65 3.74 6.24
C ARG A 64 -4.78 4.63 5.36
N HIS A 65 -3.59 5.00 5.87
CA HIS A 65 -2.63 5.86 5.17
C HIS A 65 -1.39 5.05 4.78
N LYS A 66 -0.97 5.18 3.54
CA LYS A 66 0.23 4.53 3.00
C LYS A 66 1.35 5.55 2.88
N VAL A 67 2.42 5.35 3.63
CA VAL A 67 3.60 6.21 3.58
C VAL A 67 4.73 5.43 2.92
N SER A 68 5.37 6.01 1.91
CA SER A 68 6.49 5.37 1.20
C SER A 68 7.68 6.33 1.13
N VAL A 69 8.85 5.84 1.49
CA VAL A 69 10.10 6.62 1.40
C VAL A 69 10.94 6.08 0.25
N CYS A 70 11.35 6.97 -0.64
CA CYS A 70 12.18 6.64 -1.80
C CYS A 70 13.63 6.40 -1.37
N MET A 71 14.13 5.17 -1.64
CA MET A 71 15.50 4.75 -1.33
C MET A 71 16.37 4.65 -2.60
N GLY A 72 15.96 5.32 -3.69
CA GLY A 72 16.77 5.39 -4.91
C GLY A 72 18.10 6.12 -4.66
N THR A 73 19.11 5.85 -5.49
CA THR A 73 20.48 6.33 -5.29
C THR A 73 20.54 7.84 -5.01
N ALA A 74 19.86 8.67 -5.82
CA ALA A 74 19.84 10.12 -5.64
C ALA A 74 19.22 10.55 -4.32
N CYS A 75 18.14 9.87 -3.89
CA CYS A 75 17.50 10.13 -2.59
C CYS A 75 18.39 9.69 -1.43
N GLN A 76 19.04 8.54 -1.59
CA GLN A 76 19.94 7.98 -0.58
C GLN A 76 21.11 8.93 -0.30
N VAL A 77 21.77 9.41 -1.35
CA VAL A 77 22.89 10.37 -1.23
C VAL A 77 22.45 11.67 -0.54
N ARG A 78 21.18 12.07 -0.76
CA ARG A 78 20.62 13.29 -0.18
C ARG A 78 20.00 13.08 1.21
N GLY A 79 20.11 11.88 1.79
CA GLY A 79 19.70 11.64 3.18
C GLY A 79 18.37 10.88 3.35
N ALA A 80 17.92 10.12 2.35
CA ALA A 80 16.68 9.34 2.46
C ALA A 80 16.71 8.35 3.64
N GLN A 81 17.91 7.84 4.02
CA GLN A 81 18.02 6.96 5.18
C GLN A 81 17.60 7.70 6.47
N ARG A 82 18.06 8.94 6.66
CA ARG A 82 17.66 9.76 7.84
C ARG A 82 16.16 10.03 7.85
N LEU A 83 15.58 10.27 6.67
CA LEU A 83 14.13 10.47 6.52
C LEU A 83 13.37 9.20 6.91
N LEU A 84 13.85 8.03 6.46
CA LEU A 84 13.25 6.74 6.80
C LEU A 84 13.34 6.47 8.31
N ASP A 85 14.52 6.63 8.90
CA ASP A 85 14.76 6.40 10.34
C ASP A 85 13.86 7.30 11.19
N ALA A 86 13.71 8.57 10.82
CA ALA A 86 12.82 9.51 11.51
C ALA A 86 11.35 9.06 11.40
N THR A 87 10.94 8.60 10.21
CA THR A 87 9.57 8.12 9.98
C THR A 87 9.31 6.85 10.80
N GLU A 88 10.25 5.90 10.80
CA GLU A 88 10.17 4.66 11.60
C GLU A 88 10.03 4.99 13.10
N SER A 89 10.89 5.88 13.57
CA SER A 89 10.88 6.32 14.98
C SER A 89 9.54 6.97 15.35
N ARG A 90 9.02 7.81 14.48
CA ARG A 90 7.75 8.53 14.72
C ARG A 90 6.54 7.59 14.75
N LEU A 91 6.50 6.61 13.85
CA LEU A 91 5.40 5.65 13.74
C LEU A 91 5.55 4.44 14.68
N GLY A 92 6.75 4.22 15.22
CA GLY A 92 7.05 3.08 16.10
C GLY A 92 7.03 1.74 15.35
N ILE A 93 7.23 1.76 14.03
CA ILE A 93 7.23 0.56 13.18
C ILE A 93 8.42 0.60 12.20
N LYS A 94 8.77 -0.56 11.66
CA LYS A 94 9.78 -0.66 10.61
C LYS A 94 9.16 -0.62 9.22
N ALA A 95 9.97 -0.26 8.22
CA ALA A 95 9.54 -0.31 6.82
C ALA A 95 9.03 -1.72 6.47
N GLY A 96 7.87 -1.79 5.83
CA GLY A 96 7.15 -3.02 5.52
C GLY A 96 6.10 -3.40 6.56
N GLN A 97 5.93 -2.59 7.60
CA GLN A 97 4.98 -2.87 8.67
C GLN A 97 3.83 -1.87 8.70
N THR A 98 2.74 -2.27 9.35
CA THR A 98 1.56 -1.46 9.62
C THR A 98 1.44 -1.22 11.12
N THR A 99 1.05 -0.02 11.52
CA THR A 99 0.81 0.32 12.94
C THR A 99 -0.32 -0.53 13.51
N LYS A 100 -0.27 -0.79 14.83
CA LYS A 100 -1.26 -1.65 15.51
C LYS A 100 -2.69 -1.10 15.42
N ASP A 101 -2.82 0.21 15.32
CA ASP A 101 -4.10 0.90 15.17
C ASP A 101 -4.62 0.89 13.71
N LEU A 102 -3.86 0.27 12.80
CA LEU A 102 -4.14 0.22 11.35
C LEU A 102 -4.27 1.61 10.70
N ASN A 103 -3.65 2.63 11.29
CA ASN A 103 -3.66 3.98 10.70
C ASN A 103 -2.61 4.10 9.58
N PHE A 104 -1.39 3.63 9.83
CA PHE A 104 -0.28 3.83 8.89
C PHE A 104 0.36 2.52 8.46
N THR A 105 0.68 2.42 7.17
CA THR A 105 1.60 1.41 6.62
C THR A 105 2.83 2.14 6.08
N LEU A 106 4.01 1.79 6.58
CA LEU A 106 5.26 2.37 6.12
C LEU A 106 5.95 1.43 5.14
N ASN A 107 6.28 1.95 3.97
CA ASN A 107 7.01 1.22 2.94
C ASN A 107 8.32 1.92 2.56
N ARG A 108 9.27 1.14 2.07
CA ARG A 108 10.43 1.68 1.36
C ARG A 108 10.32 1.25 -0.10
N VAL A 109 10.59 2.19 -1.01
CA VAL A 109 10.52 1.91 -2.44
C VAL A 109 11.89 2.18 -3.08
N ASN A 110 12.25 1.37 -4.07
CA ASN A 110 13.59 1.42 -4.65
C ASN A 110 13.83 2.73 -5.41
N CYS A 111 12.88 3.17 -6.24
CA CYS A 111 12.96 4.46 -6.93
C CYS A 111 11.60 4.89 -7.45
N LEU A 112 11.28 6.18 -7.26
CA LEU A 112 10.03 6.79 -7.73
C LEU A 112 10.23 7.62 -9.01
N GLY A 113 11.46 7.74 -9.51
CA GLY A 113 11.75 8.55 -10.69
C GLY A 113 11.84 10.05 -10.42
N CYS A 114 11.58 10.51 -9.20
CA CYS A 114 11.50 11.93 -8.82
C CYS A 114 12.84 12.48 -8.31
N CYS A 115 13.94 12.14 -8.96
CA CYS A 115 15.30 12.41 -8.47
C CYS A 115 15.60 13.92 -8.28
N ALA A 116 15.00 14.76 -9.11
CA ALA A 116 15.21 16.22 -9.03
C ALA A 116 14.78 16.80 -7.69
N ILE A 117 13.73 16.24 -7.08
CA ILE A 117 13.16 16.74 -5.82
C ILE A 117 13.51 15.85 -4.61
N GLY A 118 14.49 14.92 -4.78
CA GLY A 118 14.90 14.03 -3.67
C GLY A 118 15.49 14.79 -2.47
N PRO A 119 15.38 14.23 -1.24
CA PRO A 119 14.70 12.98 -0.89
C PRO A 119 13.17 13.11 -0.97
N VAL A 120 12.48 12.00 -1.30
CA VAL A 120 11.03 12.03 -1.53
C VAL A 120 10.32 11.07 -0.57
N MET A 121 9.29 11.58 0.09
CA MET A 121 8.29 10.80 0.81
C MET A 121 6.97 10.91 0.05
N VAL A 122 6.27 9.81 -0.10
CA VAL A 122 4.90 9.80 -0.65
C VAL A 122 3.96 9.43 0.49
N ALA A 123 2.98 10.28 0.74
CA ALA A 123 1.91 10.06 1.71
C ALA A 123 0.62 9.90 0.91
N ASP A 124 0.07 8.71 0.95
CA ASP A 124 -1.03 8.27 0.08
C ASP A 124 -0.64 8.51 -1.38
N ASP A 125 -1.25 9.48 -2.06
CA ASP A 125 -0.93 9.80 -3.46
C ASP A 125 -0.17 11.12 -3.61
N THR A 126 0.21 11.75 -2.48
CA THR A 126 0.88 13.07 -2.49
C THR A 126 2.40 12.93 -2.35
N TYR A 127 3.13 13.54 -3.27
CA TYR A 127 4.59 13.54 -3.32
C TYR A 127 5.16 14.73 -2.55
N HIS A 128 5.94 14.46 -1.52
CA HIS A 128 6.64 15.47 -0.73
C HIS A 128 8.13 15.39 -1.04
N GLY A 129 8.60 16.36 -1.83
CA GLY A 129 10.01 16.45 -2.21
C GLY A 129 10.84 17.24 -1.20
N ARG A 130 12.17 17.05 -1.25
CA ARG A 130 13.15 17.66 -0.35
C ARG A 130 12.78 17.43 1.12
N ALA A 131 12.20 16.24 1.37
CA ALA A 131 11.70 15.89 2.69
C ALA A 131 12.87 15.52 3.61
N ASP A 132 12.89 16.14 4.77
CA ASP A 132 13.84 15.82 5.84
C ASP A 132 13.09 15.23 7.06
N ALA A 133 13.80 14.98 8.15
CA ALA A 133 13.23 14.41 9.36
C ALA A 133 12.12 15.30 9.94
N SER A 134 12.25 16.63 9.84
CA SER A 134 11.24 17.57 10.35
C SER A 134 9.99 17.59 9.46
N ALA A 135 10.20 17.50 8.15
CA ALA A 135 9.10 17.39 7.17
C ALA A 135 8.30 16.11 7.39
N ALA A 136 8.97 14.99 7.69
CA ALA A 136 8.29 13.71 7.98
C ALA A 136 7.26 13.87 9.09
N GLU A 137 7.64 14.52 10.19
CA GLU A 137 6.73 14.71 11.33
C GLU A 137 5.50 15.55 10.94
N LYS A 138 5.71 16.64 10.20
CA LYS A 138 4.63 17.53 9.74
C LYS A 138 3.66 16.79 8.83
N ILE A 139 4.20 16.05 7.85
CA ILE A 139 3.42 15.27 6.89
C ILE A 139 2.56 14.22 7.63
N LEU A 140 3.18 13.46 8.55
CA LEU A 140 2.48 12.44 9.32
C LEU A 140 1.36 13.03 10.19
N LYS A 141 1.59 14.19 10.80
CA LYS A 141 0.56 14.88 11.61
C LYS A 141 -0.59 15.36 10.73
N GLN A 142 -0.29 15.87 9.55
CA GLN A 142 -1.28 16.39 8.60
C GLN A 142 -2.22 15.28 8.14
N ILE A 143 -1.68 14.15 7.67
CA ILE A 143 -2.49 13.04 7.18
C ILE A 143 -3.23 12.30 8.31
N ALA A 144 -2.70 12.32 9.54
CA ALA A 144 -3.38 11.72 10.69
C ALA A 144 -4.62 12.52 11.12
N ALA A 145 -4.71 13.79 10.72
CA ALA A 145 -5.82 14.67 11.07
C ALA A 145 -6.99 14.59 10.06
N ASP A 146 -6.75 14.00 8.90
CA ASP A 146 -7.75 13.79 7.85
C ASP A 146 -8.48 12.45 8.03
#